data_bf3ae2fb0319e321545bce77cda4b7ac
#
_entry.id   bf3ae2fb0319e321545bce77cda4b7ac
#
_cell.length_a   1.000
_cell.length_b   1.000
_cell.length_c   1.000
_cell.angle_alpha   90.00
_cell.angle_beta   90.00
_cell.angle_gamma   90.00
#
_symmetry.space_group_name_H-M   'P 1'
#
loop_
_entity.id
_entity.type
_entity.pdbx_description
1 polymer ?
#
loop_
_entity_poly.entity_id
_entity_poly.type
_entity_poly.pdbx_seq_one_letter_code
_entity_poly.pdbx_strand_id
1 'polypeptide(L)' 'MQPFKIEIYVYAENADEAAKVQRSAINFVKEKYNCGILISADKLSKAIEKFKDSYIVNQYFK' A
#
# COMPACT_ATOMS: atom_id res chain seq x y z
N MET A 1 16.73 -6.59 -9.02
CA MET A 1 15.96 -6.16 -7.85
C MET A 1 15.74 -7.32 -6.89
N GLN A 2 15.75 -7.04 -5.62
CA GLN A 2 15.57 -8.04 -4.57
C GLN A 2 14.31 -7.70 -3.77
N PRO A 3 13.59 -8.71 -3.25
CA PRO A 3 12.48 -8.45 -2.35
C PRO A 3 12.97 -8.01 -0.97
N PHE A 4 12.35 -6.96 -0.43
CA PHE A 4 12.62 -6.47 0.91
C PHE A 4 11.32 -6.42 1.70
N LYS A 5 11.37 -6.92 2.93
CA LYS A 5 10.24 -6.78 3.85
C LYS A 5 10.34 -5.43 4.56
N ILE A 6 9.23 -4.72 4.60
CA ILE A 6 9.12 -3.47 5.35
C ILE A 6 7.99 -3.61 6.37
N GLU A 7 8.07 -2.84 7.44
CA GLU A 7 7.06 -2.85 8.49
C GLU A 7 6.56 -1.42 8.74
N ILE A 8 5.25 -1.28 8.86
CA ILE A 8 4.60 -0.02 9.20
C ILE A 8 3.56 -0.28 10.28
N TYR A 9 3.21 0.76 11.02
CA TYR A 9 2.15 0.69 12.03
C TYR A 9 0.89 1.36 11.50
N VAL A 10 -0.25 0.71 11.68
CA VAL A 10 -1.55 1.27 11.35
C VAL A 10 -2.44 1.24 12.59
N TYR A 11 -3.33 2.20 12.69
CA TYR A 11 -4.28 2.24 13.79
C TYR A 11 -5.50 1.40 13.43
N ALA A 12 -5.90 0.49 14.34
CA ALA A 12 -7.01 -0.42 14.12
C ALA A 12 -7.70 -0.74 15.45
N GLU A 13 -8.95 -1.12 15.36
CA GLU A 13 -9.72 -1.50 16.54
C GLU A 13 -9.33 -2.88 17.05
N ASN A 14 -8.85 -3.77 16.17
CA ASN A 14 -8.43 -5.10 16.53
C ASN A 14 -7.46 -5.65 15.48
N ALA A 15 -6.90 -6.82 15.77
CA ALA A 15 -5.90 -7.46 14.90
C ALA A 15 -6.48 -7.86 13.54
N ASP A 16 -7.75 -8.28 13.49
CA ASP A 16 -8.39 -8.67 12.23
C ASP A 16 -8.52 -7.49 11.27
N GLU A 17 -8.87 -6.32 11.81
CA GLU A 17 -8.95 -5.09 11.02
C GLU A 17 -7.57 -4.69 10.47
N ALA A 18 -6.54 -4.79 11.31
CA ALA A 18 -5.17 -4.51 10.86
C ALA A 18 -4.73 -5.49 9.76
N ALA A 19 -5.11 -6.78 9.88
CA ALA A 19 -4.78 -7.79 8.89
C ALA A 19 -5.42 -7.52 7.52
N LYS A 20 -6.54 -6.80 7.47
CA LYS A 20 -7.16 -6.41 6.19
C LYS A 20 -6.25 -5.53 5.36
N VAL A 21 -5.52 -4.63 5.99
CA VAL A 21 -4.57 -3.75 5.30
C VAL A 21 -3.47 -4.59 4.65
N GLN A 22 -2.94 -5.55 5.39
CA GLN A 22 -1.89 -6.44 4.89
C GLN A 22 -2.37 -7.24 3.68
N ARG A 23 -3.57 -7.83 3.76
CA ARG A 23 -4.13 -8.60 2.65
C ARG A 23 -4.39 -7.73 1.42
N SER A 24 -4.92 -6.53 1.61
CA SER A 24 -5.17 -5.60 0.51
C SER A 24 -3.88 -5.21 -0.19
N ALA A 25 -2.82 -4.95 0.58
CA ALA A 25 -1.51 -4.59 0.02
C ALA A 25 -0.91 -5.75 -0.76
N ILE A 26 -0.98 -6.97 -0.21
CA ILE A 26 -0.48 -8.17 -0.88
C ILE A 26 -1.25 -8.41 -2.18
N ASN A 27 -2.57 -8.30 -2.15
CA ASN A 27 -3.40 -8.50 -3.33
C ASN A 27 -3.11 -7.46 -4.40
N PHE A 28 -2.91 -6.21 -4.01
CA PHE A 28 -2.55 -5.15 -4.94
C PHE A 28 -1.26 -5.48 -5.68
N VAL A 29 -0.22 -5.89 -4.97
CA VAL A 29 1.07 -6.25 -5.57
C VAL A 29 0.92 -7.45 -6.51
N LYS A 30 0.18 -8.49 -6.08
CA LYS A 30 -0.04 -9.69 -6.89
C LYS A 30 -0.82 -9.40 -8.15
N GLU A 31 -1.89 -8.62 -8.05
CA GLU A 31 -2.72 -8.28 -9.22
C GLU A 31 -1.92 -7.48 -10.25
N LYS A 32 -1.13 -6.52 -9.79
CA LYS A 32 -0.28 -5.74 -10.69
C LYS A 32 0.78 -6.62 -11.36
N TYR A 33 1.39 -7.53 -10.62
CA TYR A 33 2.35 -8.47 -11.19
C TYR A 33 1.70 -9.33 -12.27
N ASN A 34 0.48 -9.82 -12.03
CA ASN A 34 -0.25 -10.64 -13.01
C ASN A 34 -0.61 -9.85 -14.26
N CYS A 35 -0.70 -8.52 -14.16
CA CYS A 35 -0.91 -7.64 -15.30
C CYS A 35 0.40 -7.21 -15.98
N GLY A 36 1.53 -7.76 -15.55
CA GLY A 36 2.83 -7.42 -16.11
C GLY A 36 3.47 -6.18 -15.50
N ILE A 37 2.95 -5.70 -14.36
CA ILE A 37 3.47 -4.52 -13.67
C ILE A 37 4.19 -4.95 -12.38
N LEU A 38 5.50 -4.68 -12.32
CA LEU A 38 6.27 -4.90 -11.11
C LEU A 38 6.19 -3.64 -10.24
N ILE A 39 5.71 -3.80 -9.00
CA ILE A 39 5.66 -2.71 -8.03
C ILE A 39 7.04 -2.59 -7.39
N SER A 40 7.86 -1.68 -7.90
CA SER A 40 9.16 -1.40 -7.32
C SER A 40 9.02 -0.41 -6.16
N ALA A 41 9.96 -0.49 -5.21
CA ALA A 41 9.96 0.39 -4.05
C ALA A 41 10.06 1.87 -4.45
N ASP A 42 10.89 2.18 -5.46
CA ASP A 42 11.06 3.55 -5.94
C ASP A 42 9.75 4.12 -6.50
N LYS A 43 9.08 3.36 -7.38
CA LYS A 43 7.83 3.81 -7.98
C LYS A 43 6.69 3.89 -6.97
N LEU A 44 6.63 2.93 -6.06
CA LEU A 44 5.62 2.95 -4.99
C LEU A 44 5.82 4.16 -4.08
N SER A 45 7.05 4.43 -3.68
CA SER A 45 7.38 5.61 -2.88
C SER A 45 6.97 6.90 -3.57
N LYS A 46 7.27 7.03 -4.87
CA LYS A 46 6.88 8.21 -5.65
C LYS A 46 5.38 8.35 -5.77
N ALA A 47 4.66 7.25 -5.94
CA ALA A 47 3.20 7.27 -6.00
C ALA A 47 2.59 7.74 -4.67
N ILE A 48 3.09 7.23 -3.55
CA ILE A 48 2.63 7.64 -2.23
C ILE A 48 2.90 9.14 -2.02
N GLU A 49 4.10 9.62 -2.33
CA GLU A 49 4.45 11.03 -2.20
C GLU A 49 3.57 11.92 -3.09
N LYS A 50 3.26 11.45 -4.30
CA LYS A 50 2.41 12.20 -5.23
C LYS A 50 1.00 12.37 -4.73
N PHE A 51 0.42 11.33 -4.12
CA PHE A 51 -1.00 11.31 -3.76
C PHE A 51 -1.28 11.59 -2.28
N LYS A 52 -0.25 11.71 -1.44
CA LYS A 52 -0.45 11.92 0.01
C LYS A 52 -1.24 13.18 0.33
N ASP A 53 -1.10 14.23 -0.47
CA ASP A 53 -1.78 15.51 -0.28
C ASP A 53 -2.98 15.69 -1.20
N SER A 54 -3.41 14.63 -1.88
CA SER A 54 -4.58 14.66 -2.75
C SER A 54 -5.84 14.97 -1.94
N TYR A 55 -6.69 15.83 -2.46
CA TYR A 55 -7.98 16.13 -1.84
C TYR A 55 -8.80 14.85 -1.62
N ILE A 56 -8.82 13.97 -2.60
CA ILE A 56 -9.58 12.71 -2.52
C ILE A 56 -9.06 11.83 -1.39
N VAL A 57 -7.73 11.66 -1.30
CA VAL A 57 -7.10 10.87 -0.23
C VAL A 57 -7.42 11.47 1.13
N ASN A 58 -7.25 12.78 1.30
CA ASN A 58 -7.50 13.44 2.58
C ASN A 58 -8.97 13.33 3.00
N GLN A 59 -9.90 13.42 2.07
CA GLN A 59 -11.32 13.24 2.37
C GLN A 59 -11.63 11.82 2.80
N TYR A 60 -10.98 10.84 2.20
CA TYR A 60 -11.19 9.44 2.55
C TYR A 60 -10.77 9.13 3.99
N PHE A 61 -9.69 9.75 4.46
CA PHE A 61 -9.12 9.47 5.78
C PHE A 61 -9.65 10.38 6.90
N LYS A 62 -10.56 11.26 6.62
CA LYS A 62 -11.21 12.08 7.67
C LYS A 62 -12.18 11.29 8.54
#